data_783ea6f96df9230944875a9ed1e37a2b
#
_entry.id   783ea6f96df9230944875a9ed1e37a2b
#
_cell.length_a   1.000
_cell.length_b   1.000
_cell.length_c   1.000
_cell.angle_alpha   90.00
_cell.angle_beta   90.00
_cell.angle_gamma   90.00
#
_symmetry.space_group_name_H-M   'P 1'
#
loop_
_entity.id
_entity.type
_entity.pdbx_description
1 polymer ?
#
loop_
_entity_poly.entity_id
_entity_poly.type
_entity_poly.pdbx_seq_one_letter_code
_entity_poly.pdbx_strand_id
1 'polypeptide(L)'
;MATTELTGAEEVAWDLSDLYESGDDPRLEQDVQETDASAAAFRERYYGHVAELSAGELREAIEERERIESIFTRAIYFAHLRFATDMNDSERGALVARLTEKGATIDTQLLFFGLEIAALEDEQADALIASDELERWRHWLRTVRKFRPYVLTEPEEKILTEKSVSGFSAWDRLYDELLGAIKVDLDGETIGFEEAMAKLYSPDRDLRRRASEAITEALGPGLRTRAYVFNTIAVDKSIDDRLRGYATWISSRNLANDTTDEAVQALIDAVTGRYDVAQRYYTLKARLLGLDKLSFYDRMAPLGDDPTHVAWSEASDLVLGAFA
;
A
#
# COMPACT_ATOMS: atom_id res chain seq x y z
N MET A 1 31.15 -11.85 -22.96
CA MET A 1 29.85 -11.18 -23.07
C MET A 1 28.80 -12.27 -22.96
N ALA A 2 28.14 -12.38 -21.82
CA ALA A 2 27.00 -13.28 -21.70
C ALA A 2 25.87 -12.64 -22.53
N THR A 3 25.44 -13.31 -23.59
CA THR A 3 24.18 -12.95 -24.26
C THR A 3 23.08 -13.13 -23.27
N THR A 4 22.47 -12.02 -22.85
CA THR A 4 21.22 -12.06 -22.09
C THR A 4 20.20 -12.73 -23.00
N GLU A 5 19.79 -13.95 -22.66
CA GLU A 5 18.70 -14.62 -23.37
C GLU A 5 17.43 -13.75 -23.19
N LEU A 6 16.81 -13.39 -24.32
CA LEU A 6 15.57 -12.62 -24.32
C LEU A 6 14.46 -13.47 -23.69
N THR A 7 13.74 -12.90 -22.75
CA THR A 7 12.62 -13.57 -22.05
C THR A 7 11.31 -13.47 -22.83
N GLY A 8 11.24 -12.56 -23.81
CA GLY A 8 10.02 -12.18 -24.54
C GLY A 8 9.16 -11.17 -23.79
N ALA A 9 9.64 -10.66 -22.63
CA ALA A 9 8.96 -9.62 -21.85
C ALA A 9 9.56 -8.22 -22.10
N GLU A 10 10.60 -8.08 -22.88
CA GLU A 10 11.36 -6.84 -23.07
C GLU A 10 10.52 -5.68 -23.64
N GLU A 11 9.51 -6.02 -24.45
CA GLU A 11 8.59 -5.04 -25.04
C GLU A 11 7.25 -4.97 -24.31
N VAL A 12 7.09 -5.72 -23.21
CA VAL A 12 5.86 -5.71 -22.42
C VAL A 12 5.85 -4.47 -21.53
N ALA A 13 4.96 -3.55 -21.83
CA ALA A 13 4.75 -2.34 -21.06
C ALA A 13 3.40 -2.42 -20.31
N TRP A 14 3.33 -1.77 -19.17
CA TRP A 14 2.09 -1.63 -18.42
C TRP A 14 1.17 -0.64 -19.13
N ASP A 15 0.04 -1.13 -19.58
CA ASP A 15 -1.00 -0.30 -20.22
C ASP A 15 -2.00 0.18 -19.17
N LEU A 16 -2.05 1.49 -18.98
CA LEU A 16 -2.96 2.17 -18.05
C LEU A 16 -4.07 2.94 -18.79
N SER A 17 -4.21 2.76 -20.10
CA SER A 17 -5.18 3.49 -20.93
C SER A 17 -6.63 3.22 -20.56
N ASP A 18 -6.92 2.07 -19.92
CA ASP A 18 -8.23 1.77 -19.32
C ASP A 18 -8.63 2.76 -18.22
N LEU A 19 -7.64 3.38 -17.59
CA LEU A 19 -7.87 4.44 -16.60
C LEU A 19 -7.87 5.80 -17.30
N TYR A 20 -6.71 6.23 -17.82
CA TYR A 20 -6.53 7.47 -18.59
C TYR A 20 -5.41 7.30 -19.62
N GLU A 21 -5.53 7.97 -20.77
CA GLU A 21 -4.55 7.89 -21.86
C GLU A 21 -3.17 8.48 -21.48
N SER A 22 -3.16 9.54 -20.68
CA SER A 22 -1.93 10.24 -20.26
C SER A 22 -2.16 11.05 -19.00
N GLY A 23 -1.08 11.66 -18.46
CA GLY A 23 -1.19 12.62 -17.35
C GLY A 23 -1.93 13.91 -17.69
N ASP A 24 -2.03 14.22 -18.98
CA ASP A 24 -2.73 15.39 -19.53
C ASP A 24 -4.09 15.03 -20.13
N ASP A 25 -4.58 13.82 -19.89
CA ASP A 25 -5.91 13.41 -20.34
C ASP A 25 -6.96 14.34 -19.74
N PRO A 26 -7.76 15.04 -20.57
CA PRO A 26 -8.77 15.97 -20.07
C PRO A 26 -9.85 15.30 -19.20
N ARG A 27 -10.06 13.97 -19.36
CA ARG A 27 -10.97 13.20 -18.50
C ARG A 27 -10.50 13.18 -17.05
N LEU A 28 -9.17 13.15 -16.81
CA LEU A 28 -8.62 13.14 -15.46
C LEU A 28 -9.00 14.43 -14.70
N GLU A 29 -8.82 15.59 -15.33
CA GLU A 29 -9.18 16.86 -14.71
C GLU A 29 -10.69 17.00 -14.53
N GLN A 30 -11.48 16.53 -15.50
CA GLN A 30 -12.94 16.52 -15.40
C GLN A 30 -13.42 15.65 -14.23
N ASP A 31 -12.88 14.45 -14.08
CA ASP A 31 -13.21 13.53 -12.99
C ASP A 31 -12.87 14.11 -11.62
N VAL A 32 -11.72 14.80 -11.49
CA VAL A 32 -11.33 15.47 -10.25
C VAL A 32 -12.30 16.61 -9.91
N GLN A 33 -12.71 17.42 -10.90
CA GLN A 33 -13.65 18.52 -10.69
C GLN A 33 -15.06 18.00 -10.36
N GLU A 34 -15.52 16.94 -11.05
CA GLU A 34 -16.80 16.30 -10.78
C GLU A 34 -16.83 15.71 -9.37
N THR A 35 -15.75 15.05 -8.95
CA THR A 35 -15.64 14.50 -7.59
C THR A 35 -15.74 15.59 -6.54
N ASP A 36 -15.02 16.69 -6.70
CA ASP A 36 -15.03 17.81 -5.75
C ASP A 36 -16.44 18.45 -5.63
N ALA A 37 -17.09 18.69 -6.75
CA ALA A 37 -18.45 19.24 -6.78
C ALA A 37 -19.46 18.26 -6.15
N SER A 38 -19.33 16.96 -6.44
CA SER A 38 -20.19 15.91 -5.90
C SER A 38 -19.99 15.73 -4.40
N ALA A 39 -18.75 15.79 -3.90
CA ALA A 39 -18.45 15.74 -2.48
C ALA A 39 -19.06 16.94 -1.72
N ALA A 40 -18.99 18.14 -2.31
CA ALA A 40 -19.63 19.32 -1.74
C ALA A 40 -21.16 19.19 -1.68
N ALA A 41 -21.80 18.70 -2.76
CA ALA A 41 -23.24 18.47 -2.81
C ALA A 41 -23.68 17.36 -1.84
N PHE A 42 -22.88 16.29 -1.71
CA PHE A 42 -23.09 15.23 -0.72
C PHE A 42 -23.07 15.78 0.69
N ARG A 43 -22.08 16.61 1.02
CA ARG A 43 -22.02 17.27 2.32
C ARG A 43 -23.21 18.17 2.57
N GLU A 44 -23.62 18.99 1.62
CA GLU A 44 -24.79 19.88 1.75
C GLU A 44 -26.08 19.09 2.07
N ARG A 45 -26.23 17.90 1.46
CA ARG A 45 -27.44 17.07 1.61
C ARG A 45 -27.48 16.30 2.93
N TYR A 46 -26.37 15.73 3.38
CA TYR A 46 -26.36 14.74 4.45
C TYR A 46 -25.71 15.20 5.75
N TYR A 47 -24.95 16.30 5.75
CA TYR A 47 -24.25 16.76 6.95
C TYR A 47 -25.21 17.11 8.08
N GLY A 48 -25.03 16.45 9.24
CA GLY A 48 -25.88 16.61 10.42
C GLY A 48 -27.20 15.84 10.36
N HIS A 49 -27.45 15.07 9.29
CA HIS A 49 -28.74 14.38 9.05
C HIS A 49 -28.62 12.86 8.97
N VAL A 50 -27.44 12.27 9.12
CA VAL A 50 -27.26 10.81 8.96
C VAL A 50 -28.10 10.02 9.97
N ALA A 51 -28.28 10.54 11.18
CA ALA A 51 -29.11 9.91 12.20
C ALA A 51 -30.62 9.93 11.87
N GLU A 52 -31.05 10.76 10.91
CA GLU A 52 -32.46 10.88 10.52
C GLU A 52 -32.81 9.96 9.37
N LEU A 53 -31.80 9.35 8.71
CA LEU A 53 -31.99 8.53 7.50
C LEU A 53 -32.65 7.18 7.84
N SER A 54 -33.63 6.80 7.04
CA SER A 54 -34.12 5.42 6.97
C SER A 54 -33.04 4.50 6.36
N ALA A 55 -33.22 3.18 6.48
CA ALA A 55 -32.30 2.21 5.88
C ALA A 55 -32.16 2.38 4.35
N GLY A 56 -33.25 2.69 3.64
CA GLY A 56 -33.24 2.94 2.20
C GLY A 56 -32.48 4.23 1.84
N GLU A 57 -32.71 5.32 2.58
CA GLU A 57 -32.01 6.60 2.37
C GLU A 57 -30.51 6.47 2.71
N LEU A 58 -30.17 5.73 3.78
CA LEU A 58 -28.77 5.47 4.12
C LEU A 58 -28.06 4.64 3.04
N ARG A 59 -28.75 3.64 2.47
CA ARG A 59 -28.24 2.88 1.32
C ARG A 59 -27.94 3.81 0.14
N GLU A 60 -28.87 4.68 -0.24
CA GLU A 60 -28.67 5.64 -1.33
C GLU A 60 -27.49 6.57 -1.07
N ALA A 61 -27.35 7.04 0.17
CA ALA A 61 -26.20 7.87 0.57
C ALA A 61 -24.86 7.11 0.48
N ILE A 62 -24.82 5.85 0.91
CA ILE A 62 -23.61 5.03 0.80
C ILE A 62 -23.27 4.78 -0.67
N GLU A 63 -24.25 4.44 -1.52
CA GLU A 63 -24.04 4.24 -2.96
C GLU A 63 -23.58 5.52 -3.67
N GLU A 64 -24.07 6.69 -3.27
CA GLU A 64 -23.63 7.99 -3.78
C GLU A 64 -22.16 8.25 -3.38
N ARG A 65 -21.82 8.01 -2.12
CA ARG A 65 -20.44 8.14 -1.63
C ARG A 65 -19.47 7.18 -2.34
N GLU A 66 -19.83 5.91 -2.51
CA GLU A 66 -19.04 4.92 -3.24
C GLU A 66 -18.75 5.40 -4.68
N ARG A 67 -19.72 6.01 -5.35
CA ARG A 67 -19.50 6.56 -6.71
C ARG A 67 -18.50 7.72 -6.69
N ILE A 68 -18.64 8.65 -5.76
CA ILE A 68 -17.72 9.79 -5.61
C ILE A 68 -16.30 9.28 -5.38
N GLU A 69 -16.11 8.38 -4.43
CA GLU A 69 -14.82 7.79 -4.09
C GLU A 69 -14.23 6.99 -5.25
N SER A 70 -15.05 6.24 -6.00
CA SER A 70 -14.60 5.42 -7.14
C SER A 70 -14.02 6.27 -8.28
N ILE A 71 -14.63 7.43 -8.58
CA ILE A 71 -14.13 8.34 -9.62
C ILE A 71 -12.76 8.88 -9.21
N PHE A 72 -12.61 9.35 -7.98
CA PHE A 72 -11.34 9.88 -7.49
C PHE A 72 -10.27 8.80 -7.35
N THR A 73 -10.66 7.61 -6.89
CA THR A 73 -9.76 6.45 -6.76
C THR A 73 -9.13 6.08 -8.10
N ARG A 74 -9.88 6.14 -9.20
CA ARG A 74 -9.34 5.92 -10.54
C ARG A 74 -8.22 6.93 -10.88
N ALA A 75 -8.44 8.22 -10.59
CA ALA A 75 -7.46 9.27 -10.86
C ALA A 75 -6.19 9.12 -10.03
N ILE A 76 -6.32 8.90 -8.72
CA ILE A 76 -5.16 8.78 -7.83
C ILE A 76 -4.36 7.49 -8.08
N TYR A 77 -5.01 6.36 -8.36
CA TYR A 77 -4.32 5.12 -8.72
C TYR A 77 -3.59 5.22 -10.04
N PHE A 78 -4.17 5.86 -11.07
CA PHE A 78 -3.47 6.11 -12.31
C PHE A 78 -2.17 6.91 -12.07
N ALA A 79 -2.23 7.97 -11.26
CA ALA A 79 -1.05 8.77 -10.95
C ALA A 79 0.03 7.95 -10.22
N HIS A 80 -0.36 7.18 -9.20
CA HIS A 80 0.56 6.32 -8.45
C HIS A 80 1.17 5.21 -9.32
N LEU A 81 0.37 4.53 -10.14
CA LEU A 81 0.88 3.48 -11.03
C LEU A 81 1.87 4.04 -12.07
N ARG A 82 1.59 5.22 -12.64
CA ARG A 82 2.56 5.92 -13.52
C ARG A 82 3.84 6.30 -12.78
N PHE A 83 3.72 6.83 -11.58
CA PHE A 83 4.89 7.22 -10.77
C PHE A 83 5.73 6.00 -10.39
N ALA A 84 5.12 4.87 -10.06
CA ALA A 84 5.82 3.62 -9.72
C ALA A 84 6.69 3.08 -10.88
N THR A 85 6.38 3.40 -12.14
CA THR A 85 7.21 2.99 -13.29
C THR A 85 8.47 3.85 -13.47
N ASP A 86 8.48 5.07 -12.94
CA ASP A 86 9.66 5.95 -12.88
C ASP A 86 9.49 7.01 -11.78
N MET A 87 10.01 6.70 -10.60
CA MET A 87 9.95 7.57 -9.43
C MET A 87 10.90 8.78 -9.51
N ASN A 88 11.76 8.87 -10.51
CA ASN A 88 12.62 10.02 -10.75
C ASN A 88 11.99 11.05 -11.72
N ASP A 89 10.86 10.71 -12.33
CA ASP A 89 10.13 11.63 -13.22
C ASP A 89 9.39 12.68 -12.39
N SER A 90 9.84 13.94 -12.51
CA SER A 90 9.29 15.07 -11.76
C SER A 90 7.84 15.41 -12.13
N GLU A 91 7.41 15.16 -13.37
CA GLU A 91 6.04 15.45 -13.82
C GLU A 91 5.07 14.42 -13.23
N ARG A 92 5.48 13.14 -13.18
CA ARG A 92 4.71 12.07 -12.51
C ARG A 92 4.59 12.34 -11.02
N GLY A 93 5.70 12.71 -10.37
CA GLY A 93 5.69 13.10 -8.97
C GLY A 93 4.82 14.31 -8.66
N ALA A 94 4.80 15.31 -9.53
CA ALA A 94 3.95 16.49 -9.40
C ALA A 94 2.45 16.15 -9.53
N LEU A 95 2.09 15.23 -10.43
CA LEU A 95 0.72 14.74 -10.57
C LEU A 95 0.24 14.03 -9.29
N VAL A 96 1.07 13.12 -8.74
CA VAL A 96 0.76 12.45 -7.46
C VAL A 96 0.56 13.47 -6.34
N ALA A 97 1.48 14.44 -6.20
CA ALA A 97 1.38 15.46 -5.16
C ALA A 97 0.08 16.28 -5.27
N ARG A 98 -0.26 16.74 -6.48
CA ARG A 98 -1.49 17.50 -6.76
C ARG A 98 -2.75 16.70 -6.41
N LEU A 99 -2.81 15.44 -6.80
CA LEU A 99 -3.98 14.58 -6.52
C LEU A 99 -4.05 14.20 -5.04
N THR A 100 -2.93 14.02 -4.35
CA THR A 100 -2.90 13.79 -2.90
C THR A 100 -3.47 14.99 -2.14
N GLU A 101 -3.07 16.21 -2.49
CA GLU A 101 -3.61 17.44 -1.90
C GLU A 101 -5.11 17.57 -2.16
N LYS A 102 -5.55 17.30 -3.41
CA LYS A 102 -6.96 17.36 -3.77
C LYS A 102 -7.78 16.29 -3.05
N GLY A 103 -7.22 15.09 -2.90
CA GLY A 103 -7.82 14.00 -2.13
C GLY A 103 -8.09 14.39 -0.68
N ALA A 104 -7.11 14.98 0.00
CA ALA A 104 -7.29 15.46 1.36
C ALA A 104 -8.44 16.49 1.49
N THR A 105 -8.60 17.37 0.48
CA THR A 105 -9.72 18.31 0.44
C THR A 105 -11.07 17.63 0.28
N ILE A 106 -11.15 16.63 -0.62
CA ILE A 106 -12.37 15.82 -0.85
C ILE A 106 -12.70 15.02 0.39
N ASP A 107 -11.71 14.34 0.98
CA ASP A 107 -11.86 13.54 2.20
C ASP A 107 -12.39 14.39 3.35
N THR A 108 -11.90 15.62 3.50
CA THR A 108 -12.40 16.57 4.50
C THR A 108 -13.89 16.90 4.34
N GLN A 109 -14.39 16.89 3.10
CA GLN A 109 -15.82 17.10 2.84
C GLN A 109 -16.67 15.86 3.16
N LEU A 110 -16.13 14.65 2.96
CA LEU A 110 -16.85 13.38 3.16
C LEU A 110 -16.69 12.79 4.56
N LEU A 111 -15.71 13.24 5.32
CA LEU A 111 -15.32 12.72 6.64
C LEU A 111 -16.50 12.60 7.62
N PHE A 112 -17.38 13.62 7.65
CA PHE A 112 -18.51 13.67 8.56
C PHE A 112 -19.39 12.42 8.50
N PHE A 113 -19.55 11.83 7.31
CA PHE A 113 -20.48 10.72 7.09
C PHE A 113 -20.08 9.48 7.92
N GLY A 114 -18.80 9.12 7.89
CA GLY A 114 -18.27 8.04 8.73
C GLY A 114 -18.34 8.37 10.22
N LEU A 115 -18.07 9.62 10.61
CA LEU A 115 -18.14 10.06 11.99
C LEU A 115 -19.57 10.01 12.54
N GLU A 116 -20.55 10.49 11.78
CA GLU A 116 -21.96 10.46 12.17
C GLU A 116 -22.50 9.02 12.25
N ILE A 117 -22.13 8.12 11.32
CA ILE A 117 -22.46 6.68 11.42
C ILE A 117 -21.84 6.06 12.67
N ALA A 118 -20.58 6.38 12.97
CA ALA A 118 -19.92 5.89 14.18
C ALA A 118 -20.61 6.40 15.46
N ALA A 119 -21.14 7.63 15.44
CA ALA A 119 -21.78 8.29 16.55
C ALA A 119 -23.25 7.86 16.80
N LEU A 120 -23.89 7.14 15.86
CA LEU A 120 -25.27 6.66 16.04
C LEU A 120 -25.43 5.92 17.38
N GLU A 121 -26.59 6.09 18.03
CA GLU A 121 -26.92 5.29 19.22
C GLU A 121 -26.97 3.80 18.88
N ASP A 122 -26.59 2.94 19.82
CA ASP A 122 -26.39 1.51 19.55
C ASP A 122 -27.67 0.84 19.07
N GLU A 123 -28.83 1.14 19.66
CA GLU A 123 -30.13 0.58 19.26
C GLU A 123 -30.47 0.95 17.79
N GLN A 124 -30.24 2.20 17.41
CA GLN A 124 -30.48 2.67 16.04
C GLN A 124 -29.53 2.02 15.04
N ALA A 125 -28.25 1.98 15.36
CA ALA A 125 -27.24 1.36 14.50
C ALA A 125 -27.51 -0.14 14.31
N ASP A 126 -27.89 -0.85 15.36
CA ASP A 126 -28.20 -2.27 15.29
C ASP A 126 -29.47 -2.51 14.42
N ALA A 127 -30.47 -1.65 14.49
CA ALA A 127 -31.66 -1.71 13.64
C ALA A 127 -31.29 -1.50 12.14
N LEU A 128 -30.44 -0.51 11.84
CA LEU A 128 -29.95 -0.26 10.48
C LEU A 128 -29.11 -1.44 9.96
N ILE A 129 -28.19 -1.95 10.76
CA ILE A 129 -27.33 -3.08 10.41
C ILE A 129 -28.14 -4.37 10.18
N ALA A 130 -29.25 -4.55 10.87
CA ALA A 130 -30.12 -5.70 10.72
C ALA A 130 -31.03 -5.61 9.49
N SER A 131 -31.21 -4.43 8.89
CA SER A 131 -32.07 -4.21 7.72
C SER A 131 -31.56 -4.96 6.48
N ASP A 132 -32.49 -5.57 5.74
CA ASP A 132 -32.18 -6.25 4.47
C ASP A 132 -31.73 -5.26 3.40
N GLU A 133 -32.15 -4.01 3.44
CA GLU A 133 -31.76 -2.97 2.50
C GLU A 133 -30.27 -2.63 2.59
N LEU A 134 -29.63 -2.87 3.75
CA LEU A 134 -28.22 -2.62 4.04
C LEU A 134 -27.39 -3.91 4.12
N GLU A 135 -27.89 -5.05 3.68
CA GLU A 135 -27.21 -6.35 3.77
C GLU A 135 -25.80 -6.30 3.18
N ARG A 136 -25.64 -5.70 2.01
CA ARG A 136 -24.35 -5.56 1.32
C ARG A 136 -23.31 -4.79 2.16
N TRP A 137 -23.74 -3.79 2.91
CA TRP A 137 -22.87 -2.91 3.69
C TRP A 137 -22.84 -3.23 5.19
N ARG A 138 -23.51 -4.29 5.61
CA ARG A 138 -23.60 -4.71 7.02
C ARG A 138 -22.25 -4.86 7.70
N HIS A 139 -21.28 -5.44 6.99
CA HIS A 139 -19.91 -5.58 7.49
C HIS A 139 -19.21 -4.22 7.61
N TRP A 140 -19.29 -3.37 6.58
CA TRP A 140 -18.71 -2.04 6.59
C TRP A 140 -19.27 -1.17 7.72
N LEU A 141 -20.58 -1.15 7.92
CA LEU A 141 -21.23 -0.42 9.02
C LEU A 141 -20.70 -0.87 10.39
N ARG A 142 -20.56 -2.18 10.60
CA ARG A 142 -19.94 -2.72 11.83
C ARG A 142 -18.50 -2.27 11.97
N THR A 143 -17.73 -2.28 10.90
CA THR A 143 -16.32 -1.86 10.92
C THR A 143 -16.20 -0.37 11.25
N VAL A 144 -16.99 0.52 10.63
CA VAL A 144 -16.99 1.95 10.98
C VAL A 144 -17.25 2.15 12.48
N ARG A 145 -18.20 1.42 13.05
CA ARG A 145 -18.52 1.53 14.48
C ARG A 145 -17.41 0.99 15.40
N LYS A 146 -16.60 0.05 14.98
CA LYS A 146 -15.43 -0.42 15.76
C LYS A 146 -14.43 0.71 16.02
N PHE A 147 -14.36 1.70 15.12
CA PHE A 147 -13.48 2.85 15.29
C PHE A 147 -14.04 3.93 16.23
N ARG A 148 -15.34 3.88 16.61
CA ARG A 148 -15.99 4.87 17.48
C ARG A 148 -15.17 5.29 18.71
N PRO A 149 -14.49 4.39 19.46
CA PRO A 149 -13.69 4.78 20.62
C PRO A 149 -12.42 5.56 20.29
N TYR A 150 -12.00 5.56 19.02
CA TYR A 150 -10.72 6.08 18.55
C TYR A 150 -10.84 7.27 17.59
N VAL A 151 -12.06 7.63 17.21
CA VAL A 151 -12.29 8.83 16.40
C VAL A 151 -12.24 10.07 17.31
N LEU A 152 -11.67 11.14 16.75
CA LEU A 152 -11.60 12.45 17.39
C LEU A 152 -12.82 13.28 17.01
N THR A 153 -12.88 14.53 17.47
CA THR A 153 -13.92 15.45 17.01
C THR A 153 -13.74 15.80 15.53
N GLU A 154 -14.82 16.12 14.84
CA GLU A 154 -14.74 16.46 13.39
C GLU A 154 -13.71 17.56 13.09
N PRO A 155 -13.60 18.67 13.85
CA PRO A 155 -12.54 19.65 13.62
C PRO A 155 -11.12 19.09 13.76
N GLU A 156 -10.88 18.19 14.72
CA GLU A 156 -9.58 17.55 14.93
C GLU A 156 -9.25 16.59 13.77
N GLU A 157 -10.22 15.76 13.36
CA GLU A 157 -10.04 14.85 12.21
C GLU A 157 -9.74 15.64 10.92
N LYS A 158 -10.43 16.75 10.68
CA LYS A 158 -10.15 17.64 9.54
C LYS A 158 -8.72 18.16 9.56
N ILE A 159 -8.27 18.66 10.74
CA ILE A 159 -6.90 19.16 10.88
C ILE A 159 -5.89 18.04 10.58
N LEU A 160 -6.10 16.82 11.09
CA LEU A 160 -5.21 15.70 10.86
C LEU A 160 -5.21 15.28 9.38
N THR A 161 -6.37 15.23 8.73
CA THR A 161 -6.50 14.93 7.29
C THR A 161 -5.74 15.95 6.43
N GLU A 162 -5.96 17.24 6.64
CA GLU A 162 -5.26 18.32 5.93
C GLU A 162 -3.74 18.27 6.19
N LYS A 163 -3.34 18.01 7.43
CA LYS A 163 -1.93 17.93 7.82
C LYS A 163 -1.23 16.68 7.32
N SER A 164 -1.94 15.61 6.99
CA SER A 164 -1.35 14.37 6.48
C SER A 164 -0.56 14.60 5.18
N VAL A 165 -0.99 15.53 4.33
CA VAL A 165 -0.34 15.89 3.06
C VAL A 165 1.11 16.32 3.25
N SER A 166 1.37 17.17 4.25
CA SER A 166 2.72 17.64 4.61
C SER A 166 3.37 16.86 5.77
N GLY A 167 2.65 15.92 6.34
CA GLY A 167 3.04 15.00 7.40
C GLY A 167 3.43 13.63 6.83
N PHE A 168 2.69 12.59 7.23
CA PHE A 168 2.97 11.19 6.87
C PHE A 168 3.17 11.01 5.35
N SER A 169 2.24 11.49 4.51
CA SER A 169 2.30 11.28 3.06
C SER A 169 3.55 11.89 2.41
N ALA A 170 4.01 13.04 2.91
CA ALA A 170 5.22 13.69 2.39
C ALA A 170 6.49 12.90 2.77
N TRP A 171 6.55 12.37 4.01
CA TRP A 171 7.69 11.59 4.46
C TRP A 171 7.75 10.21 3.80
N ASP A 172 6.59 9.58 3.59
CA ASP A 172 6.45 8.31 2.89
C ASP A 172 6.95 8.43 1.43
N ARG A 173 6.44 9.42 0.70
CA ARG A 173 6.89 9.72 -0.66
C ARG A 173 8.39 10.02 -0.73
N LEU A 174 8.92 10.82 0.19
CA LEU A 174 10.36 11.11 0.23
C LEU A 174 11.17 9.82 0.41
N TYR A 175 10.69 8.88 1.24
CA TYR A 175 11.37 7.61 1.42
C TYR A 175 11.42 6.81 0.12
N ASP A 176 10.32 6.73 -0.62
CA ASP A 176 10.23 6.05 -1.90
C ASP A 176 11.15 6.68 -2.95
N GLU A 177 11.16 8.02 -3.07
CA GLU A 177 12.06 8.75 -3.97
C GLU A 177 13.53 8.48 -3.62
N LEU A 178 13.90 8.46 -2.34
CA LEU A 178 15.25 8.16 -1.89
C LEU A 178 15.69 6.72 -2.20
N LEU A 179 14.77 5.74 -2.10
CA LEU A 179 15.06 4.35 -2.47
C LEU A 179 15.16 4.19 -3.99
N GLY A 180 14.24 4.76 -4.75
CA GLY A 180 14.24 4.69 -6.22
C GLY A 180 15.45 5.35 -6.88
N ALA A 181 16.05 6.33 -6.19
CA ALA A 181 17.29 7.01 -6.66
C ALA A 181 18.57 6.19 -6.44
N ILE A 182 18.54 5.08 -5.68
CA ILE A 182 19.73 4.27 -5.39
C ILE A 182 20.21 3.60 -6.67
N LYS A 183 21.51 3.80 -6.96
CA LYS A 183 22.23 3.11 -8.03
C LYS A 183 23.29 2.22 -7.40
N VAL A 184 23.48 1.05 -7.98
CA VAL A 184 24.42 0.02 -7.51
C VAL A 184 25.48 -0.18 -8.57
N ASP A 185 26.75 -0.04 -8.17
CA ASP A 185 27.89 -0.35 -9.05
C ASP A 185 28.26 -1.82 -8.87
N LEU A 186 27.94 -2.64 -9.85
CA LEU A 186 28.22 -4.06 -9.87
C LEU A 186 29.14 -4.42 -11.04
N ASP A 187 30.33 -4.90 -10.74
CA ASP A 187 31.34 -5.33 -11.73
C ASP A 187 31.71 -4.23 -12.76
N GLY A 188 31.60 -2.94 -12.37
CA GLY A 188 31.89 -1.79 -13.23
C GLY A 188 30.71 -1.29 -14.04
N GLU A 189 29.53 -1.84 -13.85
CA GLU A 189 28.28 -1.38 -14.43
C GLU A 189 27.39 -0.75 -13.34
N THR A 190 26.79 0.41 -13.64
CA THR A 190 25.85 1.08 -12.73
C THR A 190 24.41 0.65 -13.09
N ILE A 191 23.79 -0.11 -12.21
CA ILE A 191 22.44 -0.67 -12.40
C ILE A 191 21.45 -0.14 -11.36
N GLY A 192 20.16 -0.39 -11.57
CA GLY A 192 19.11 -0.07 -10.60
C GLY A 192 19.19 -0.95 -9.34
N PHE A 193 18.61 -0.45 -8.24
CA PHE A 193 18.58 -1.20 -6.98
C PHE A 193 17.85 -2.54 -7.13
N GLU A 194 16.68 -2.54 -7.76
CA GLU A 194 15.87 -3.77 -7.98
C GLU A 194 16.57 -4.77 -8.90
N GLU A 195 17.28 -4.28 -9.92
CA GLU A 195 18.06 -5.15 -10.78
C GLU A 195 19.22 -5.80 -10.01
N ALA A 196 19.89 -5.05 -9.16
CA ALA A 196 20.93 -5.61 -8.26
C ALA A 196 20.35 -6.65 -7.30
N MET A 197 19.17 -6.40 -6.72
CA MET A 197 18.47 -7.36 -5.87
C MET A 197 18.11 -8.66 -6.62
N ALA A 198 17.75 -8.57 -7.89
CA ALA A 198 17.48 -9.75 -8.72
C ALA A 198 18.72 -10.64 -8.89
N LYS A 199 19.95 -10.09 -8.86
CA LYS A 199 21.18 -10.89 -8.93
C LYS A 199 21.39 -11.79 -7.70
N LEU A 200 20.72 -11.55 -6.58
CA LEU A 200 20.74 -12.41 -5.39
C LEU A 200 20.05 -13.77 -5.62
N TYR A 201 19.29 -13.92 -6.70
CA TYR A 201 18.66 -15.18 -7.11
C TYR A 201 19.50 -15.99 -8.11
N SER A 202 20.66 -15.47 -8.53
CA SER A 202 21.56 -16.16 -9.46
C SER A 202 22.02 -17.54 -8.91
N PRO A 203 22.16 -18.57 -9.76
CA PRO A 203 22.81 -19.82 -9.36
C PRO A 203 24.31 -19.60 -9.03
N ASP A 204 24.99 -18.59 -9.63
CA ASP A 204 26.37 -18.24 -9.32
C ASP A 204 26.49 -17.59 -7.95
N ARG A 205 27.15 -18.32 -7.02
CA ARG A 205 27.36 -17.85 -5.65
C ARG A 205 28.25 -16.61 -5.57
N ASP A 206 29.27 -16.51 -6.42
CA ASP A 206 30.16 -15.36 -6.42
C ASP A 206 29.46 -14.11 -6.92
N LEU A 207 28.59 -14.23 -7.92
CA LEU A 207 27.75 -13.12 -8.34
C LEU A 207 26.81 -12.67 -7.21
N ARG A 208 26.12 -13.61 -6.52
CA ARG A 208 25.29 -13.26 -5.37
C ARG A 208 26.06 -12.53 -4.29
N ARG A 209 27.29 -12.97 -3.98
CA ARG A 209 28.14 -12.30 -2.99
C ARG A 209 28.51 -10.88 -3.41
N ARG A 210 29.01 -10.68 -4.64
CA ARG A 210 29.37 -9.36 -5.17
C ARG A 210 28.15 -8.43 -5.21
N ALA A 211 26.99 -8.92 -5.65
CA ALA A 211 25.75 -8.16 -5.63
C ALA A 211 25.36 -7.74 -4.22
N SER A 212 25.44 -8.64 -3.24
CA SER A 212 25.15 -8.31 -1.83
C SER A 212 26.10 -7.25 -1.25
N GLU A 213 27.39 -7.34 -1.57
CA GLU A 213 28.39 -6.36 -1.16
C GLU A 213 28.14 -4.99 -1.81
N ALA A 214 27.90 -4.96 -3.14
CA ALA A 214 27.60 -3.75 -3.88
C ALA A 214 26.29 -3.05 -3.41
N ILE A 215 25.23 -3.83 -3.16
CA ILE A 215 23.98 -3.32 -2.57
C ILE A 215 24.25 -2.70 -1.19
N THR A 216 25.04 -3.37 -0.35
CA THR A 216 25.38 -2.86 0.99
C THR A 216 26.16 -1.55 0.92
N GLU A 217 27.11 -1.43 -0.02
CA GLU A 217 27.87 -0.22 -0.26
C GLU A 217 26.94 0.92 -0.76
N ALA A 218 26.08 0.64 -1.73
CA ALA A 218 25.13 1.61 -2.28
C ALA A 218 24.11 2.13 -1.24
N LEU A 219 23.75 1.31 -0.25
CA LEU A 219 22.90 1.70 0.86
C LEU A 219 23.60 2.59 1.91
N GLY A 220 24.92 2.60 1.96
CA GLY A 220 25.70 3.43 2.92
C GLY A 220 25.43 4.92 2.78
N PRO A 221 25.62 5.54 1.60
CA PRO A 221 25.27 6.92 1.34
C PRO A 221 23.76 7.16 1.62
N GLY A 222 23.45 8.28 2.26
CA GLY A 222 22.04 8.62 2.58
C GLY A 222 21.39 7.81 3.71
N LEU A 223 22.06 6.87 4.33
CA LEU A 223 21.53 6.09 5.46
C LEU A 223 20.99 6.99 6.58
N ARG A 224 21.70 8.08 6.91
CA ARG A 224 21.28 9.05 7.92
C ARG A 224 19.92 9.68 7.56
N THR A 225 19.72 10.04 6.31
CA THR A 225 18.49 10.67 5.83
C THR A 225 17.34 9.66 5.88
N ARG A 226 17.54 8.44 5.37
CA ARG A 226 16.52 7.37 5.42
C ARG A 226 16.14 7.00 6.84
N ALA A 227 17.13 6.90 7.74
CA ALA A 227 16.87 6.65 9.16
C ALA A 227 16.08 7.80 9.81
N TYR A 228 16.36 9.05 9.42
CA TYR A 228 15.61 10.20 9.92
C TYR A 228 14.15 10.15 9.46
N VAL A 229 13.91 9.89 8.16
CA VAL A 229 12.55 9.74 7.60
C VAL A 229 11.79 8.63 8.33
N PHE A 230 12.38 7.44 8.46
CA PHE A 230 11.77 6.31 9.16
C PHE A 230 11.40 6.66 10.61
N ASN A 231 12.33 7.29 11.35
CA ASN A 231 12.07 7.71 12.71
C ASN A 231 10.97 8.77 12.81
N THR A 232 10.90 9.68 11.84
CA THR A 232 9.84 10.71 11.81
C THR A 232 8.47 10.07 11.60
N ILE A 233 8.35 9.13 10.66
CA ILE A 233 7.11 8.36 10.42
C ILE A 233 6.71 7.58 11.68
N ALA A 234 7.67 6.94 12.36
CA ALA A 234 7.41 6.20 13.59
C ALA A 234 6.94 7.11 14.74
N VAL A 235 7.50 8.31 14.85
CA VAL A 235 7.08 9.32 15.84
C VAL A 235 5.69 9.86 15.52
N ASP A 236 5.41 10.18 14.25
CA ASP A 236 4.09 10.64 13.80
C ASP A 236 3.01 9.61 14.13
N LYS A 237 3.24 8.34 13.80
CA LYS A 237 2.38 7.21 14.19
C LYS A 237 2.15 7.14 15.70
N SER A 238 3.21 7.29 16.50
CA SER A 238 3.11 7.24 17.96
C SER A 238 2.29 8.40 18.54
N ILE A 239 2.35 9.56 17.90
CA ILE A 239 1.55 10.73 18.30
C ILE A 239 0.08 10.47 17.96
N ASP A 240 -0.22 9.99 16.75
CA ASP A 240 -1.57 9.67 16.33
C ASP A 240 -2.21 8.60 17.23
N ASP A 241 -1.49 7.49 17.51
CA ASP A 241 -1.96 6.44 18.43
C ASP A 241 -2.30 6.98 19.83
N ARG A 242 -1.46 7.87 20.34
CA ARG A 242 -1.68 8.48 21.65
C ARG A 242 -2.87 9.43 21.66
N LEU A 243 -3.04 10.25 20.62
CA LEU A 243 -4.17 11.17 20.47
C LEU A 243 -5.49 10.42 20.41
N ARG A 244 -5.51 9.29 19.69
CA ARG A 244 -6.68 8.42 19.51
C ARG A 244 -6.93 7.46 20.68
N GLY A 245 -5.95 7.29 21.58
CA GLY A 245 -6.07 6.40 22.73
C GLY A 245 -5.87 4.92 22.44
N TYR A 246 -5.14 4.58 21.38
CA TYR A 246 -4.78 3.18 21.13
C TYR A 246 -3.85 2.62 22.21
N ALA A 247 -4.11 1.39 22.65
CA ALA A 247 -3.39 0.78 23.77
C ALA A 247 -1.95 0.37 23.42
N THR A 248 -1.71 -0.04 22.17
CA THR A 248 -0.40 -0.48 21.68
C THR A 248 -0.13 0.07 20.27
N TRP A 249 1.13 0.07 19.87
CA TRP A 249 1.57 0.54 18.56
C TRP A 249 0.94 -0.24 17.38
N ILE A 250 0.44 -1.47 17.62
CA ILE A 250 -0.15 -2.32 16.59
C ILE A 250 -1.70 -2.31 16.62
N SER A 251 -2.31 -1.81 17.69
CA SER A 251 -3.78 -1.89 17.88
C SER A 251 -4.55 -1.24 16.74
N SER A 252 -4.12 -0.07 16.26
CA SER A 252 -4.77 0.59 15.10
C SER A 252 -4.68 -0.23 13.83
N ARG A 253 -3.54 -0.90 13.58
CA ARG A 253 -3.36 -1.78 12.42
C ARG A 253 -4.23 -3.03 12.53
N ASN A 254 -4.29 -3.66 13.71
CA ASN A 254 -5.12 -4.83 13.94
C ASN A 254 -6.60 -4.51 13.73
N LEU A 255 -7.05 -3.37 14.26
CA LEU A 255 -8.42 -2.90 14.05
C LEU A 255 -8.72 -2.65 12.56
N ALA A 256 -7.82 -1.99 11.83
CA ALA A 256 -7.96 -1.74 10.39
C ALA A 256 -7.94 -3.04 9.55
N ASN A 257 -7.22 -4.07 10.00
CA ASN A 257 -7.20 -5.39 9.38
C ASN A 257 -8.38 -6.28 9.83
N ASP A 258 -9.32 -5.75 10.58
CA ASP A 258 -10.48 -6.46 11.13
C ASP A 258 -10.08 -7.73 11.93
N THR A 259 -8.97 -7.65 12.67
CA THR A 259 -8.47 -8.74 13.51
C THR A 259 -8.29 -8.27 14.96
N THR A 260 -8.13 -9.21 15.89
CA THR A 260 -7.91 -8.90 17.30
C THR A 260 -6.45 -8.98 17.70
N ASP A 261 -6.07 -8.26 18.76
CA ASP A 261 -4.70 -8.31 19.31
C ASP A 261 -4.34 -9.74 19.74
N GLU A 262 -5.30 -10.49 20.29
CA GLU A 262 -5.12 -11.88 20.72
C GLU A 262 -4.86 -12.82 19.53
N ALA A 263 -5.56 -12.64 18.41
CA ALA A 263 -5.35 -13.44 17.20
C ALA A 263 -3.95 -13.20 16.61
N VAL A 264 -3.52 -11.95 16.59
CA VAL A 264 -2.16 -11.58 16.13
C VAL A 264 -1.10 -12.13 17.07
N GLN A 265 -1.30 -12.04 18.39
CA GLN A 265 -0.37 -12.61 19.37
C GLN A 265 -0.29 -14.13 19.25
N ALA A 266 -1.43 -14.82 19.08
CA ALA A 266 -1.46 -16.26 18.88
C ALA A 266 -0.69 -16.68 17.60
N LEU A 267 -0.79 -15.89 16.52
CA LEU A 267 0.00 -16.11 15.31
C LEU A 267 1.51 -15.94 15.58
N ILE A 268 1.90 -14.89 16.29
CA ILE A 268 3.31 -14.66 16.66
C ILE A 268 3.84 -15.81 17.50
N ASP A 269 3.08 -16.25 18.50
CA ASP A 269 3.48 -17.36 19.38
C ASP A 269 3.60 -18.68 18.61
N ALA A 270 2.66 -18.97 17.71
CA ALA A 270 2.71 -20.16 16.85
C ALA A 270 3.92 -20.15 15.92
N VAL A 271 4.23 -19.01 15.28
CA VAL A 271 5.38 -18.87 14.37
C VAL A 271 6.70 -18.97 15.15
N THR A 272 6.82 -18.26 16.26
CA THR A 272 8.04 -18.28 17.07
C THR A 272 8.29 -19.62 17.72
N GLY A 273 7.23 -20.31 18.16
CA GLY A 273 7.28 -21.68 18.68
C GLY A 273 7.71 -22.72 17.63
N ARG A 274 7.72 -22.36 16.33
CA ARG A 274 8.08 -23.25 15.21
C ARG A 274 9.26 -22.75 14.37
N TYR A 275 10.12 -21.91 14.91
CA TYR A 275 11.36 -21.51 14.25
C TYR A 275 12.29 -22.68 13.93
N ASP A 276 12.13 -23.83 14.62
CA ASP A 276 12.80 -25.09 14.29
C ASP A 276 12.63 -25.49 12.82
N VAL A 277 11.45 -25.25 12.23
CA VAL A 277 11.16 -25.57 10.82
C VAL A 277 12.06 -24.78 9.88
N ALA A 278 12.16 -23.46 10.10
CA ALA A 278 13.02 -22.59 9.30
C ALA A 278 14.51 -22.97 9.50
N GLN A 279 14.92 -23.24 10.74
CA GLN A 279 16.29 -23.65 11.03
C GLN A 279 16.66 -24.98 10.33
N ARG A 280 15.77 -25.97 10.35
CA ARG A 280 15.95 -27.24 9.65
C ARG A 280 16.03 -27.04 8.15
N TYR A 281 15.16 -26.20 7.58
CA TYR A 281 15.17 -25.88 6.16
C TYR A 281 16.52 -25.25 5.74
N TYR A 282 16.99 -24.23 6.44
CA TYR A 282 18.26 -23.58 6.10
C TYR A 282 19.47 -24.48 6.34
N THR A 283 19.43 -25.37 7.34
CA THR A 283 20.44 -26.41 7.55
C THR A 283 20.48 -27.41 6.39
N LEU A 284 19.29 -27.83 5.89
CA LEU A 284 19.19 -28.69 4.72
C LEU A 284 19.68 -27.98 3.48
N LYS A 285 19.25 -26.72 3.27
CA LYS A 285 19.68 -25.89 2.13
C LYS A 285 21.19 -25.72 2.08
N ALA A 286 21.85 -25.47 3.21
CA ALA A 286 23.31 -25.39 3.27
C ALA A 286 23.94 -26.69 2.75
N ARG A 287 23.48 -27.85 3.20
CA ARG A 287 23.98 -29.17 2.77
C ARG A 287 23.77 -29.39 1.27
N LEU A 288 22.59 -29.07 0.74
CA LEU A 288 22.26 -29.20 -0.67
C LEU A 288 23.14 -28.31 -1.56
N LEU A 289 23.51 -27.14 -1.07
CA LEU A 289 24.46 -26.21 -1.75
C LEU A 289 25.92 -26.55 -1.50
N GLY A 290 26.27 -27.60 -0.75
CA GLY A 290 27.64 -27.97 -0.41
C GLY A 290 28.36 -26.97 0.50
N LEU A 291 27.62 -26.26 1.36
CA LEU A 291 28.11 -25.21 2.23
C LEU A 291 28.06 -25.63 3.69
N ASP A 292 29.08 -25.30 4.47
CA ASP A 292 29.08 -25.52 5.93
C ASP A 292 28.09 -24.58 6.63
N LYS A 293 27.95 -23.34 6.10
CA LYS A 293 27.07 -22.30 6.63
C LYS A 293 26.58 -21.40 5.48
N LEU A 294 25.28 -21.07 5.51
CA LEU A 294 24.71 -20.08 4.59
C LEU A 294 25.09 -18.67 5.02
N SER A 295 25.48 -17.85 4.04
CA SER A 295 25.51 -16.40 4.15
C SER A 295 24.14 -15.81 3.78
N PHE A 296 23.91 -14.53 4.08
CA PHE A 296 22.68 -13.84 3.73
C PHE A 296 22.35 -13.96 2.23
N TYR A 297 23.35 -13.81 1.37
CA TYR A 297 23.21 -13.92 -0.09
C TYR A 297 22.98 -15.34 -0.61
N ASP A 298 23.09 -16.38 0.24
CA ASP A 298 22.76 -17.75 -0.11
C ASP A 298 21.28 -18.08 0.15
N ARG A 299 20.55 -17.18 0.85
CA ARG A 299 19.15 -17.40 1.23
C ARG A 299 18.24 -17.62 0.03
N MET A 300 18.46 -16.86 -1.04
CA MET A 300 17.66 -16.92 -2.28
C MET A 300 18.27 -17.82 -3.36
N ALA A 301 19.45 -18.45 -3.10
CA ALA A 301 20.07 -19.36 -4.05
C ALA A 301 19.09 -20.46 -4.48
N PRO A 302 18.98 -20.75 -5.79
CA PRO A 302 18.16 -21.84 -6.29
C PRO A 302 18.71 -23.20 -5.81
N LEU A 303 17.82 -24.17 -5.65
CA LEU A 303 18.15 -25.56 -5.38
C LEU A 303 17.86 -26.38 -6.62
N GLY A 304 18.88 -27.00 -7.21
CA GLY A 304 18.77 -27.80 -8.41
C GLY A 304 19.27 -27.08 -9.67
N ASP A 305 19.52 -27.85 -10.68
CA ASP A 305 20.08 -27.45 -11.97
C ASP A 305 19.00 -27.44 -13.06
N ASP A 306 17.72 -27.24 -12.71
CA ASP A 306 16.64 -27.26 -13.70
C ASP A 306 16.68 -25.97 -14.52
N PRO A 307 17.16 -26.02 -15.77
CA PRO A 307 17.23 -24.85 -16.65
C PRO A 307 15.88 -24.56 -17.34
N THR A 308 14.75 -24.94 -16.74
CA THR A 308 13.45 -24.75 -17.37
C THR A 308 13.26 -23.26 -17.63
N HIS A 309 13.46 -22.87 -18.88
CA HIS A 309 13.17 -21.55 -19.38
C HIS A 309 11.70 -21.54 -19.83
N VAL A 310 10.89 -20.70 -19.19
CA VAL A 310 9.49 -20.49 -19.58
C VAL A 310 9.42 -19.15 -20.28
N ALA A 311 9.05 -19.14 -21.57
CA ALA A 311 8.87 -17.91 -22.32
C ALA A 311 7.73 -17.07 -21.72
N TRP A 312 7.80 -15.74 -21.86
CA TRP A 312 6.80 -14.84 -21.29
C TRP A 312 5.36 -15.20 -21.67
N SER A 313 5.10 -15.53 -22.96
CA SER A 313 3.76 -15.91 -23.42
C SER A 313 3.24 -17.17 -22.71
N GLU A 314 4.10 -18.18 -22.53
CA GLU A 314 3.75 -19.41 -21.82
C GLU A 314 3.51 -19.14 -20.31
N ALA A 315 4.35 -18.30 -19.69
CA ALA A 315 4.17 -17.90 -18.30
C ALA A 315 2.86 -17.14 -18.09
N SER A 316 2.52 -16.23 -19.01
CA SER A 316 1.26 -15.50 -19.01
C SER A 316 0.06 -16.43 -19.12
N ASP A 317 0.08 -17.36 -20.08
CA ASP A 317 -1.00 -18.34 -20.26
C ASP A 317 -1.17 -19.26 -19.03
N LEU A 318 -0.05 -19.69 -18.43
CA LEU A 318 -0.07 -20.50 -17.22
C LEU A 318 -0.70 -19.77 -16.03
N VAL A 319 -0.30 -18.52 -15.81
CA VAL A 319 -0.82 -17.70 -14.69
C VAL A 319 -2.29 -17.41 -14.90
N LEU A 320 -2.68 -16.91 -16.07
CA LEU A 320 -4.08 -16.58 -16.36
C LEU A 320 -4.98 -17.83 -16.34
N GLY A 321 -4.48 -18.97 -16.85
CA GLY A 321 -5.20 -20.24 -16.79
C GLY A 321 -5.37 -20.79 -15.37
N ALA A 322 -4.49 -20.44 -14.43
CA ALA A 322 -4.63 -20.85 -13.04
C ALA A 322 -5.70 -20.06 -12.26
N PHE A 323 -6.10 -18.88 -12.79
CA PHE A 323 -7.15 -18.02 -12.19
C PHE A 323 -8.52 -18.16 -12.90
N ALA A 324 -8.60 -18.86 -14.03
CA ALA A 324 -9.84 -19.12 -14.75
C ALA A 324 -10.60 -20.32 -14.16
#